data_db78fbfb90bfb603bb07c548975d07d4
#
_entry.id   db78fbfb90bfb603bb07c548975d07d4
#
_cell.length_a   1.000
_cell.length_b   1.000
_cell.length_c   1.000
_cell.angle_alpha   90.00
_cell.angle_beta   90.00
_cell.angle_gamma   90.00
#
_symmetry.space_group_name_H-M   'P 1'
#
loop_
_entity.id
_entity.type
_entity.pdbx_description
1 polymer ?
#
loop_
_entity_poly.entity_id
_entity_poly.type
_entity_poly.pdbx_seq_one_letter_code
_entity_poly.pdbx_strand_id
1 'polypeptide(L)'
;ENREGYVSKRENIQTLFPFRKNIWSEDVIKKLLSNSNIVQLKKYYTENSKESVLQNILKYVEQPISTRFTQTQKLNALIDIDVKLFNKVVFEFLKTTDYPIGKLKEFPLIENDDVIGLDDVFKILEDSGVGVPAYYKPIEYQVEIDGEIKKGTYSRSRSGCFFCFYQQKIEWVWLLEQHPELFEKAITYEKEGYSWMAEHLEDLKKPERVNSIKKEHYLRMNRKNKNSRTGQSWQDEILDAEGDGCAS
;
A
#
# COMPACT_ATOMS: atom_id res chain seq x y z
N GLU A 1 1.01 9.58 -4.14
CA GLU A 1 0.58 9.75 -5.53
C GLU A 1 -0.41 8.64 -5.89
N ASN A 2 -1.70 8.96 -5.97
CA ASN A 2 -2.76 8.00 -6.37
C ASN A 2 -2.68 7.67 -7.88
N ARG A 3 -1.51 7.40 -8.43
CA ARG A 3 -1.37 6.85 -9.79
C ARG A 3 -2.02 5.47 -9.89
N GLU A 4 -2.10 4.79 -8.77
CA GLU A 4 -2.66 3.45 -8.67
C GLU A 4 -4.18 3.41 -8.82
N GLY A 5 -4.87 4.48 -8.47
CA GLY A 5 -6.31 4.63 -8.62
C GLY A 5 -6.74 5.28 -9.95
N TYR A 6 -5.79 5.53 -10.88
CA TYR A 6 -6.19 6.12 -12.15
C TYR A 6 -7.04 5.14 -12.96
N VAL A 7 -8.29 5.49 -13.09
CA VAL A 7 -9.26 4.77 -13.91
C VAL A 7 -9.45 5.55 -15.20
N SER A 8 -9.31 4.87 -16.34
CA SER A 8 -9.62 5.49 -17.64
C SER A 8 -11.09 5.85 -17.69
N LYS A 9 -11.38 7.10 -18.08
CA LYS A 9 -12.76 7.56 -18.33
C LYS A 9 -13.30 7.11 -19.71
N ARG A 10 -12.50 6.38 -20.49
CA ARG A 10 -12.90 5.87 -21.80
C ARG A 10 -13.62 4.53 -21.61
N GLU A 11 -14.82 4.41 -22.17
CA GLU A 11 -15.68 3.23 -22.05
C GLU A 11 -15.07 1.93 -22.56
N ASN A 12 -14.09 2.02 -23.48
CA ASN A 12 -13.42 0.87 -24.08
C ASN A 12 -12.06 0.53 -23.42
N ILE A 13 -11.68 1.20 -22.32
CA ILE A 13 -10.42 0.97 -21.63
C ILE A 13 -10.71 0.58 -20.18
N GLN A 14 -10.14 -0.53 -19.74
CA GLN A 14 -10.18 -0.98 -18.35
C GLN A 14 -8.76 -1.17 -17.83
N THR A 15 -8.47 -0.59 -16.65
CA THR A 15 -7.16 -0.69 -15.99
C THR A 15 -7.05 -2.00 -15.22
N LEU A 16 -5.91 -2.68 -15.34
CA LEU A 16 -5.55 -3.89 -14.62
C LEU A 16 -4.12 -3.80 -14.09
N PHE A 17 -3.86 -4.57 -13.04
CA PHE A 17 -2.56 -4.65 -12.36
C PHE A 17 -2.10 -6.11 -12.24
N PRO A 18 -1.67 -6.76 -13.33
CA PRO A 18 -1.50 -8.23 -13.41
C PRO A 18 -0.48 -8.83 -12.42
N PHE A 19 0.43 -8.02 -11.90
CA PHE A 19 1.46 -8.46 -10.95
C PHE A 19 1.12 -8.16 -9.48
N ARG A 20 -0.09 -7.66 -9.21
CA ARG A 20 -0.55 -7.39 -7.85
C ARG A 20 -1.45 -8.51 -7.34
N LYS A 21 -1.50 -8.67 -6.03
CA LYS A 21 -2.46 -9.55 -5.36
C LYS A 21 -3.91 -9.21 -5.77
N ASN A 22 -4.24 -7.93 -5.84
CA ASN A 22 -5.45 -7.43 -6.47
C ASN A 22 -5.16 -6.91 -7.87
N ILE A 23 -5.57 -7.64 -8.89
CA ILE A 23 -5.38 -7.26 -10.30
C ILE A 23 -6.37 -6.21 -10.80
N TRP A 24 -7.44 -5.95 -10.05
CA TRP A 24 -8.56 -5.11 -10.45
C TRP A 24 -8.38 -3.66 -10.02
N SER A 25 -8.90 -2.73 -10.81
CA SER A 25 -8.91 -1.31 -10.48
C SER A 25 -9.85 -0.99 -9.31
N GLU A 26 -9.56 0.11 -8.63
CA GLU A 26 -10.30 0.53 -7.42
C GLU A 26 -11.80 0.72 -7.67
N ASP A 27 -12.20 1.24 -8.83
CA ASP A 27 -13.60 1.45 -9.19
C ASP A 27 -14.38 0.14 -9.31
N VAL A 28 -13.76 -0.91 -9.90
CA VAL A 28 -14.34 -2.26 -9.97
C VAL A 28 -14.54 -2.81 -8.56
N ILE A 29 -13.51 -2.73 -7.73
CA ILE A 29 -13.54 -3.22 -6.35
C ILE A 29 -14.58 -2.46 -5.52
N LYS A 30 -14.62 -1.14 -5.66
CA LYS A 30 -15.59 -0.29 -4.95
C LYS A 30 -17.04 -0.63 -5.31
N LYS A 31 -17.31 -0.91 -6.58
CA LYS A 31 -18.63 -1.35 -7.03
C LYS A 31 -18.98 -2.75 -6.51
N LEU A 32 -18.08 -3.72 -6.71
CA LEU A 32 -18.31 -5.11 -6.29
C LEU A 32 -18.57 -5.22 -4.80
N LEU A 33 -17.71 -4.62 -3.97
CA LEU A 33 -17.76 -4.76 -2.52
C LEU A 33 -18.75 -3.81 -1.84
N SER A 34 -19.46 -2.97 -2.60
CA SER A 34 -20.44 -2.04 -2.02
C SER A 34 -21.51 -2.79 -1.20
N ASN A 35 -22.01 -2.14 -0.14
CA ASN A 35 -23.04 -2.74 0.72
C ASN A 35 -24.34 -3.10 -0.04
N SER A 36 -24.63 -2.40 -1.14
CA SER A 36 -25.76 -2.71 -2.04
C SER A 36 -25.61 -4.04 -2.77
N ASN A 37 -24.40 -4.54 -2.94
CA ASN A 37 -24.10 -5.74 -3.71
C ASN A 37 -23.88 -7.00 -2.84
N ILE A 38 -24.06 -6.91 -1.52
CA ILE A 38 -23.79 -8.04 -0.60
C ILE A 38 -24.57 -9.31 -1.03
N VAL A 39 -25.83 -9.18 -1.40
CA VAL A 39 -26.68 -10.31 -1.81
C VAL A 39 -26.15 -10.95 -3.10
N GLN A 40 -25.77 -10.15 -4.07
CA GLN A 40 -25.23 -10.62 -5.34
C GLN A 40 -23.84 -11.25 -5.15
N LEU A 41 -22.98 -10.62 -4.34
CA LEU A 41 -21.67 -11.14 -4.01
C LEU A 41 -21.76 -12.50 -3.29
N LYS A 42 -22.69 -12.63 -2.34
CA LYS A 42 -22.99 -13.91 -1.68
C LYS A 42 -23.38 -14.98 -2.69
N LYS A 43 -24.26 -14.66 -3.64
CA LYS A 43 -24.67 -15.57 -4.69
C LYS A 43 -23.47 -16.06 -5.51
N TYR A 44 -22.62 -15.16 -6.00
CA TYR A 44 -21.44 -15.53 -6.79
C TYR A 44 -20.48 -16.45 -6.03
N TYR A 45 -20.23 -16.18 -4.75
CA TYR A 45 -19.40 -17.06 -3.94
C TYR A 45 -20.06 -18.42 -3.71
N THR A 46 -21.36 -18.48 -3.46
CA THR A 46 -22.08 -19.73 -3.27
C THR A 46 -22.04 -20.61 -4.53
N GLU A 47 -22.16 -20.01 -5.71
CA GLU A 47 -22.14 -20.73 -6.99
C GLU A 47 -20.73 -21.20 -7.41
N ASN A 48 -19.68 -20.56 -6.93
CA ASN A 48 -18.31 -20.79 -7.40
C ASN A 48 -17.37 -21.40 -6.35
N SER A 49 -17.76 -21.45 -5.07
CA SER A 49 -16.91 -21.94 -3.97
C SER A 49 -17.16 -23.40 -3.66
N LYS A 50 -16.12 -24.04 -3.11
CA LYS A 50 -16.26 -25.34 -2.44
C LYS A 50 -16.88 -25.12 -1.04
N GLU A 51 -17.69 -26.08 -0.59
CA GLU A 51 -18.37 -26.04 0.72
C GLU A 51 -17.39 -25.76 1.88
N SER A 52 -16.21 -26.38 1.84
CA SER A 52 -15.18 -26.25 2.88
C SER A 52 -14.65 -24.84 3.10
N VAL A 53 -14.73 -23.97 2.10
CA VAL A 53 -14.20 -22.58 2.16
C VAL A 53 -15.32 -21.55 2.26
N LEU A 54 -16.52 -21.93 1.79
CA LEU A 54 -17.66 -21.02 1.66
C LEU A 54 -18.04 -20.35 2.98
N GLN A 55 -18.11 -21.10 4.08
CA GLN A 55 -18.49 -20.55 5.39
C GLN A 55 -17.51 -19.44 5.87
N ASN A 56 -16.22 -19.64 5.64
CA ASN A 56 -15.22 -18.65 5.99
C ASN A 56 -15.34 -17.37 5.14
N ILE A 57 -15.64 -17.53 3.85
CA ILE A 57 -15.86 -16.42 2.93
C ILE A 57 -17.12 -15.63 3.30
N LEU A 58 -18.24 -16.32 3.57
CA LEU A 58 -19.51 -15.68 3.86
C LEU A 58 -19.43 -14.78 5.09
N LYS A 59 -18.62 -15.11 6.08
CA LYS A 59 -18.34 -14.27 7.25
C LYS A 59 -17.92 -12.85 6.85
N TYR A 60 -17.08 -12.71 5.83
CA TYR A 60 -16.61 -11.40 5.36
C TYR A 60 -17.53 -10.80 4.30
N VAL A 61 -18.16 -11.62 3.46
CA VAL A 61 -19.10 -11.16 2.44
C VAL A 61 -20.32 -10.48 3.06
N GLU A 62 -20.91 -11.11 4.07
CA GLU A 62 -22.12 -10.63 4.75
C GLU A 62 -21.86 -9.42 5.66
N GLN A 63 -20.61 -9.23 6.08
CA GLN A 63 -20.25 -8.07 6.90
C GLN A 63 -20.27 -6.78 6.07
N PRO A 64 -21.10 -5.77 6.43
CA PRO A 64 -21.16 -4.53 5.70
C PRO A 64 -19.90 -3.68 5.95
N ILE A 65 -19.49 -2.94 4.92
CA ILE A 65 -18.42 -1.94 5.03
C ILE A 65 -18.87 -0.84 5.97
N SER A 66 -18.01 -0.47 6.91
CA SER A 66 -18.20 0.54 7.94
C SER A 66 -16.88 1.19 8.33
N THR A 67 -16.89 2.15 9.25
CA THR A 67 -15.67 2.75 9.82
C THR A 67 -14.79 1.73 10.59
N ARG A 68 -15.38 0.63 11.07
CA ARG A 68 -14.68 -0.45 11.81
C ARG A 68 -14.25 -1.61 10.91
N PHE A 69 -14.85 -1.75 9.74
CA PHE A 69 -14.54 -2.77 8.74
C PHE A 69 -14.54 -2.13 7.37
N THR A 70 -13.35 -1.68 6.96
CA THR A 70 -13.16 -0.91 5.72
C THR A 70 -13.23 -1.79 4.48
N GLN A 71 -13.40 -1.16 3.31
CA GLN A 71 -13.35 -1.84 2.03
C GLN A 71 -12.03 -2.59 1.83
N THR A 72 -10.90 -1.98 2.20
CA THR A 72 -9.58 -2.60 2.10
C THR A 72 -9.47 -3.84 2.97
N GLN A 73 -9.98 -3.80 4.20
CA GLN A 73 -9.99 -4.97 5.08
C GLN A 73 -10.85 -6.09 4.51
N LYS A 74 -12.02 -5.77 3.95
CA LYS A 74 -12.89 -6.75 3.29
C LYS A 74 -12.22 -7.36 2.07
N LEU A 75 -11.61 -6.54 1.22
CA LEU A 75 -10.86 -6.98 0.05
C LEU A 75 -9.73 -7.94 0.43
N ASN A 76 -8.87 -7.53 1.36
CA ASN A 76 -7.73 -8.35 1.79
C ASN A 76 -8.19 -9.68 2.39
N ALA A 77 -9.22 -9.67 3.24
CA ALA A 77 -9.75 -10.90 3.83
C ALA A 77 -10.26 -11.90 2.76
N LEU A 78 -10.92 -11.42 1.71
CA LEU A 78 -11.42 -12.28 0.63
C LEU A 78 -10.30 -12.82 -0.25
N ILE A 79 -9.32 -11.99 -0.60
CA ILE A 79 -8.15 -12.38 -1.40
C ILE A 79 -7.25 -13.35 -0.64
N ASP A 80 -7.05 -13.13 0.68
CA ASP A 80 -6.22 -14.00 1.54
C ASP A 80 -6.78 -15.42 1.67
N ILE A 81 -8.09 -15.58 1.53
CA ILE A 81 -8.72 -16.92 1.55
C ILE A 81 -8.48 -17.65 0.24
N ASP A 82 -8.74 -17.00 -0.90
CA ASP A 82 -8.56 -17.61 -2.24
C ASP A 82 -8.54 -16.52 -3.31
N VAL A 83 -7.36 -16.19 -3.82
CA VAL A 83 -7.17 -15.13 -4.83
C VAL A 83 -7.78 -15.49 -6.18
N LYS A 84 -7.70 -16.76 -6.61
CA LYS A 84 -8.27 -17.23 -7.88
C LYS A 84 -9.79 -17.22 -7.85
N LEU A 85 -10.35 -17.68 -6.76
CA LEU A 85 -11.79 -17.60 -6.54
C LEU A 85 -12.28 -16.14 -6.51
N PHE A 86 -11.56 -15.25 -5.84
CA PHE A 86 -11.87 -13.83 -5.84
C PHE A 86 -11.87 -13.27 -7.26
N ASN A 87 -10.82 -13.53 -8.05
CA ASN A 87 -10.72 -13.09 -9.44
C ASN A 87 -11.87 -13.63 -10.30
N LYS A 88 -12.25 -14.88 -10.10
CA LYS A 88 -13.40 -15.49 -10.80
C LYS A 88 -14.71 -14.78 -10.45
N VAL A 89 -14.94 -14.50 -9.19
CA VAL A 89 -16.14 -13.78 -8.71
C VAL A 89 -16.19 -12.36 -9.28
N VAL A 90 -15.06 -11.65 -9.32
CA VAL A 90 -14.99 -10.31 -9.96
C VAL A 90 -15.34 -10.42 -11.45
N PHE A 91 -14.82 -11.41 -12.15
CA PHE A 91 -15.12 -11.60 -13.57
C PHE A 91 -16.62 -11.90 -13.82
N GLU A 92 -17.24 -12.75 -13.02
CA GLU A 92 -18.69 -13.01 -13.10
C GLU A 92 -19.51 -11.73 -12.82
N PHE A 93 -19.07 -10.91 -11.86
CA PHE A 93 -19.69 -9.61 -11.63
C PHE A 93 -19.54 -8.69 -12.85
N LEU A 94 -18.36 -8.62 -13.47
CA LEU A 94 -18.11 -7.78 -14.63
C LEU A 94 -18.98 -8.14 -15.83
N LYS A 95 -19.36 -9.42 -16.02
CA LYS A 95 -20.28 -9.87 -17.06
C LYS A 95 -21.67 -9.21 -16.95
N THR A 96 -22.04 -8.72 -15.77
CA THR A 96 -23.32 -8.03 -15.54
C THR A 96 -23.19 -6.50 -15.66
N THR A 97 -22.06 -6.02 -16.13
CA THR A 97 -21.74 -4.59 -16.24
C THR A 97 -21.28 -4.23 -17.65
N ASP A 98 -21.10 -2.94 -17.90
CA ASP A 98 -20.60 -2.42 -19.19
C ASP A 98 -19.07 -2.42 -19.30
N TYR A 99 -18.36 -2.94 -18.30
CA TYR A 99 -16.90 -3.00 -18.34
C TYR A 99 -16.39 -3.87 -19.50
N PRO A 100 -15.34 -3.44 -20.22
CA PRO A 100 -14.80 -4.13 -21.38
C PRO A 100 -14.48 -5.61 -21.13
N ILE A 101 -13.88 -5.95 -19.99
CA ILE A 101 -13.50 -7.32 -19.64
C ILE A 101 -14.73 -8.19 -19.45
N GLY A 102 -15.85 -7.66 -18.94
CA GLY A 102 -17.09 -8.41 -18.80
C GLY A 102 -17.69 -8.91 -20.13
N LYS A 103 -17.30 -8.30 -21.26
CA LYS A 103 -17.72 -8.70 -22.60
C LYS A 103 -16.90 -9.88 -23.16
N LEU A 104 -15.82 -10.27 -22.50
CA LEU A 104 -14.98 -11.39 -22.90
C LEU A 104 -15.63 -12.73 -22.52
N LYS A 105 -15.45 -13.74 -23.37
CA LYS A 105 -15.87 -15.11 -23.05
C LYS A 105 -14.99 -15.75 -22.00
N GLU A 106 -13.68 -15.50 -22.10
CA GLU A 106 -12.64 -16.02 -21.22
C GLU A 106 -11.67 -14.90 -20.86
N PHE A 107 -11.11 -14.97 -19.67
CA PHE A 107 -10.14 -14.01 -19.18
C PHE A 107 -8.99 -14.75 -18.47
N PRO A 108 -7.83 -14.90 -19.13
CA PRO A 108 -6.74 -15.76 -18.64
C PRO A 108 -6.21 -15.36 -17.25
N LEU A 109 -6.23 -14.06 -16.90
CA LEU A 109 -5.74 -13.60 -15.61
C LEU A 109 -6.61 -14.00 -14.41
N ILE A 110 -7.76 -14.69 -14.61
CA ILE A 110 -8.54 -15.26 -13.50
C ILE A 110 -7.70 -16.30 -12.72
N GLU A 111 -6.92 -17.08 -13.44
CA GLU A 111 -6.07 -18.14 -12.86
C GLU A 111 -4.74 -17.60 -12.36
N ASN A 112 -4.49 -16.27 -12.48
CA ASN A 112 -3.24 -15.66 -12.06
C ASN A 112 -3.15 -15.60 -10.54
N ASP A 113 -2.12 -16.22 -9.99
CA ASP A 113 -1.69 -16.16 -8.61
C ASP A 113 -0.26 -15.62 -8.45
N ASP A 114 0.32 -15.12 -9.54
CA ASP A 114 1.63 -14.49 -9.56
C ASP A 114 1.56 -13.14 -8.82
N VAL A 115 1.90 -13.17 -7.54
CA VAL A 115 2.01 -11.96 -6.73
C VAL A 115 3.47 -11.61 -6.58
N ILE A 116 3.88 -10.48 -7.17
CA ILE A 116 5.23 -9.95 -7.02
C ILE A 116 5.25 -9.01 -5.81
N GLY A 117 5.93 -9.41 -4.75
CA GLY A 117 6.23 -8.60 -3.58
C GLY A 117 7.47 -7.72 -3.78
N LEU A 118 7.77 -6.87 -2.79
CA LEU A 118 8.96 -6.01 -2.82
C LEU A 118 10.26 -6.83 -2.86
N ASP A 119 10.30 -7.91 -2.10
CA ASP A 119 11.48 -8.81 -2.06
C ASP A 119 11.71 -9.51 -3.41
N ASP A 120 10.63 -9.89 -4.09
CA ASP A 120 10.71 -10.46 -5.44
C ASP A 120 11.23 -9.44 -6.45
N VAL A 121 10.78 -8.18 -6.35
CA VAL A 121 11.30 -7.08 -7.18
C VAL A 121 12.78 -6.86 -6.93
N PHE A 122 13.22 -6.86 -5.68
CA PHE A 122 14.64 -6.72 -5.34
C PHE A 122 15.46 -7.88 -5.86
N LYS A 123 14.98 -9.11 -5.71
CA LYS A 123 15.62 -10.30 -6.26
C LYS A 123 15.72 -10.23 -7.79
N ILE A 124 14.65 -9.86 -8.49
CA ILE A 124 14.67 -9.67 -9.94
C ILE A 124 15.72 -8.63 -10.37
N LEU A 125 15.82 -7.50 -9.63
CA LEU A 125 16.80 -6.46 -9.92
C LEU A 125 18.24 -6.95 -9.70
N GLU A 126 18.48 -7.72 -8.65
CA GLU A 126 19.80 -8.33 -8.38
C GLU A 126 20.17 -9.38 -9.43
N ASP A 127 19.26 -10.31 -9.73
CA ASP A 127 19.46 -11.38 -10.71
C ASP A 127 19.67 -10.83 -12.14
N SER A 128 19.06 -9.69 -12.47
CA SER A 128 19.25 -9.02 -13.77
C SER A 128 20.57 -8.27 -13.91
N GLY A 129 21.37 -8.15 -12.83
CA GLY A 129 22.61 -7.38 -12.80
C GLY A 129 22.42 -5.86 -12.71
N VAL A 130 21.20 -5.35 -12.67
CA VAL A 130 20.91 -3.92 -12.46
C VAL A 130 21.19 -3.52 -11.01
N GLY A 131 20.89 -4.41 -10.08
CA GLY A 131 21.05 -4.19 -8.66
C GLY A 131 19.94 -3.34 -8.04
N VAL A 132 19.78 -3.46 -6.72
CA VAL A 132 18.83 -2.64 -5.94
C VAL A 132 19.43 -1.26 -5.69
N PRO A 133 18.72 -0.15 -6.07
CA PRO A 133 19.19 1.20 -5.78
C PRO A 133 19.51 1.41 -4.30
N ALA A 134 20.64 2.06 -4.02
CA ALA A 134 21.17 2.20 -2.65
C ALA A 134 20.19 2.86 -1.67
N TYR A 135 19.34 3.77 -2.14
CA TYR A 135 18.37 4.46 -1.29
C TYR A 135 17.22 3.57 -0.76
N TYR A 136 17.00 2.40 -1.34
CA TYR A 136 16.07 1.39 -0.81
C TYR A 136 16.71 0.51 0.26
N LYS A 137 18.05 0.48 0.34
CA LYS A 137 18.74 -0.36 1.32
C LYS A 137 18.54 0.19 2.73
N PRO A 138 18.08 -0.63 3.69
CA PRO A 138 17.92 -0.17 5.07
C PRO A 138 19.25 0.26 5.69
N ILE A 139 19.27 1.40 6.34
CA ILE A 139 20.40 1.92 7.11
C ILE A 139 20.01 1.90 8.58
N GLU A 140 20.90 1.42 9.45
CA GLU A 140 20.68 1.43 10.89
C GLU A 140 20.78 2.84 11.47
N TYR A 141 19.88 3.17 12.38
CA TYR A 141 19.98 4.33 13.25
C TYR A 141 19.83 3.92 14.71
N GLN A 142 20.34 4.76 15.59
CA GLN A 142 20.19 4.63 17.03
C GLN A 142 19.22 5.69 17.56
N VAL A 143 18.46 5.33 18.58
CA VAL A 143 17.54 6.22 19.27
C VAL A 143 17.46 5.84 20.74
N GLU A 144 17.48 6.85 21.60
CA GLU A 144 17.31 6.67 23.04
C GLU A 144 15.82 6.64 23.39
N ILE A 145 15.39 5.58 24.08
CA ILE A 145 14.02 5.39 24.56
C ILE A 145 14.09 4.91 26.00
N ASP A 146 13.54 5.73 26.91
CA ASP A 146 13.46 5.42 28.34
C ASP A 146 14.83 5.05 28.97
N GLY A 147 15.90 5.78 28.53
CA GLY A 147 17.27 5.56 29.00
C GLY A 147 18.02 4.41 28.33
N GLU A 148 17.40 3.70 27.38
CA GLU A 148 18.03 2.63 26.62
C GLU A 148 18.23 3.01 25.15
N ILE A 149 19.41 2.65 24.60
CA ILE A 149 19.70 2.82 23.19
C ILE A 149 19.06 1.67 22.41
N LYS A 150 18.12 2.00 21.53
CA LYS A 150 17.47 1.06 20.63
C LYS A 150 18.00 1.27 19.20
N LYS A 151 18.03 0.18 18.42
CA LYS A 151 18.40 0.21 16.99
C LYS A 151 17.15 0.05 16.14
N GLY A 152 16.98 0.94 15.21
CA GLY A 152 15.98 0.88 14.14
C GLY A 152 16.63 0.95 12.78
N THR A 153 15.86 0.77 11.72
CA THR A 153 16.30 0.95 10.34
C THR A 153 15.42 1.93 9.61
N TYR A 154 15.98 2.67 8.67
CA TYR A 154 15.24 3.53 7.76
C TYR A 154 15.79 3.41 6.33
N SER A 155 14.94 3.66 5.36
CA SER A 155 15.28 3.74 3.94
C SER A 155 14.27 4.63 3.24
N ARG A 156 14.45 4.90 1.97
CA ARG A 156 13.38 5.52 1.17
C ARG A 156 12.38 4.45 0.73
N SER A 157 11.10 4.78 0.82
CA SER A 157 10.02 3.91 0.36
C SER A 157 9.70 4.08 -1.12
N ARG A 158 10.11 5.20 -1.72
CA ARG A 158 9.78 5.58 -3.10
C ARG A 158 10.96 6.13 -3.88
N SER A 159 11.00 5.82 -5.18
CA SER A 159 11.85 6.53 -6.14
C SER A 159 11.18 7.87 -6.48
N GLY A 160 11.77 8.95 -6.07
CA GLY A 160 11.22 10.28 -6.34
C GLY A 160 12.25 11.37 -6.16
N CYS A 161 11.80 12.62 -6.34
CA CYS A 161 12.63 13.78 -6.07
C CYS A 161 13.07 13.80 -4.61
N PHE A 162 14.27 14.30 -4.34
CA PHE A 162 14.78 14.42 -2.97
C PHE A 162 13.93 15.37 -2.09
N PHE A 163 13.14 16.24 -2.68
CA PHE A 163 12.21 17.18 -2.06
C PHE A 163 10.74 16.81 -2.29
N CYS A 164 10.40 15.53 -2.25
CA CYS A 164 9.03 15.09 -2.47
C CYS A 164 8.14 15.38 -1.25
N PHE A 165 7.01 16.07 -1.44
CA PHE A 165 6.06 16.38 -0.37
C PHE A 165 5.30 15.15 0.18
N TYR A 166 5.35 14.01 -0.51
CA TYR A 166 4.86 12.71 0.01
C TYR A 166 5.91 11.97 0.85
N GLN A 167 7.04 12.59 1.10
CA GLN A 167 8.12 11.99 1.87
C GLN A 167 7.74 11.92 3.35
N GLN A 168 7.94 10.77 3.97
CA GLN A 168 7.69 10.61 5.40
C GLN A 168 8.73 11.39 6.23
N LYS A 169 8.36 11.77 7.47
CA LYS A 169 9.29 12.47 8.37
C LYS A 169 10.61 11.72 8.56
N ILE A 170 10.58 10.40 8.66
CA ILE A 170 11.80 9.59 8.80
C ILE A 170 12.65 9.61 7.52
N GLU A 171 12.07 9.75 6.34
CA GLU A 171 12.80 9.87 5.09
C GLU A 171 13.46 11.25 4.93
N TRP A 172 12.89 12.30 5.53
CA TRP A 172 13.54 13.61 5.66
C TRP A 172 14.74 13.54 6.61
N VAL A 173 14.62 12.79 7.72
CA VAL A 173 15.76 12.50 8.61
C VAL A 173 16.84 11.71 7.86
N TRP A 174 16.44 10.70 7.07
CA TRP A 174 17.37 9.96 6.21
C TRP A 174 18.08 10.90 5.23
N LEU A 175 17.36 11.83 4.57
CA LEU A 175 17.94 12.78 3.64
C LEU A 175 18.93 13.73 4.36
N LEU A 176 18.58 14.21 5.55
CA LEU A 176 19.45 15.07 6.37
C LEU A 176 20.75 14.36 6.74
N GLU A 177 20.69 13.08 7.12
CA GLU A 177 21.85 12.33 7.59
C GLU A 177 22.70 11.76 6.47
N GLN A 178 22.11 11.33 5.35
CA GLN A 178 22.83 10.71 4.25
C GLN A 178 23.23 11.68 3.13
N HIS A 179 22.47 12.77 2.94
CA HIS A 179 22.64 13.73 1.86
C HIS A 179 22.35 15.15 2.36
N PRO A 180 23.13 15.69 3.32
CA PRO A 180 22.88 16.99 3.93
C PRO A 180 22.85 18.14 2.90
N GLU A 181 23.62 18.05 1.82
CA GLU A 181 23.61 19.03 0.74
C GLU A 181 22.29 19.08 -0.02
N LEU A 182 21.62 17.94 -0.18
CA LEU A 182 20.30 17.87 -0.80
C LEU A 182 19.20 18.33 0.16
N PHE A 183 19.38 18.08 1.45
CA PHE A 183 18.47 18.59 2.47
C PHE A 183 18.52 20.12 2.54
N GLU A 184 19.72 20.74 2.55
CA GLU A 184 19.87 22.18 2.47
C GLU A 184 19.24 22.76 1.20
N LYS A 185 19.43 22.09 0.08
CA LYS A 185 18.79 22.48 -1.17
C LYS A 185 17.27 22.41 -1.08
N ALA A 186 16.71 21.40 -0.40
CA ALA A 186 15.26 21.30 -0.19
C ALA A 186 14.71 22.47 0.64
N ILE A 187 15.45 22.95 1.65
CA ILE A 187 15.08 24.13 2.45
C ILE A 187 14.93 25.36 1.55
N THR A 188 15.79 25.56 0.55
CA THR A 188 15.70 26.73 -0.32
C THR A 188 14.40 26.83 -1.13
N TYR A 189 13.65 25.74 -1.24
CA TYR A 189 12.35 25.73 -1.90
C TYR A 189 11.18 25.99 -0.94
N GLU A 190 11.40 25.98 0.37
CA GLU A 190 10.39 26.44 1.32
C GLU A 190 10.24 27.95 1.24
N LYS A 191 9.01 28.44 1.30
CA LYS A 191 8.68 29.87 1.21
C LYS A 191 7.78 30.24 2.38
N GLU A 192 7.61 31.52 2.63
CA GLU A 192 6.64 32.00 3.59
C GLU A 192 5.24 31.46 3.26
N GLY A 193 4.63 30.74 4.20
CA GLY A 193 3.34 30.08 4.03
C GLY A 193 3.38 28.74 3.29
N TYR A 194 4.57 28.22 2.93
CA TYR A 194 4.72 26.90 2.32
C TYR A 194 5.87 26.12 2.94
N SER A 195 5.58 24.93 3.41
CA SER A 195 6.57 23.96 3.90
C SER A 195 6.29 22.58 3.29
N TRP A 196 7.31 21.72 3.21
CA TRP A 196 7.18 20.37 2.68
C TRP A 196 6.34 19.45 3.58
N MET A 197 6.24 19.81 4.86
CA MET A 197 5.48 19.07 5.88
C MET A 197 4.74 20.11 6.77
N ALA A 198 4.06 19.61 7.80
CA ALA A 198 3.42 20.48 8.81
C ALA A 198 4.40 21.33 9.62
N GLU A 199 5.70 21.17 9.43
CA GLU A 199 6.78 21.93 10.07
C GLU A 199 7.87 22.26 9.03
N HIS A 200 8.63 23.34 9.25
CA HIS A 200 9.73 23.71 8.37
C HIS A 200 10.91 22.73 8.51
N LEU A 201 11.60 22.45 7.39
CA LEU A 201 12.79 21.60 7.40
C LEU A 201 13.91 22.14 8.28
N GLU A 202 14.00 23.46 8.44
CA GLU A 202 14.95 24.08 9.34
C GLU A 202 14.73 23.66 10.81
N ASP A 203 13.46 23.52 11.23
CA ASP A 203 13.12 23.02 12.56
C ASP A 203 13.44 21.54 12.74
N LEU A 204 13.35 20.78 11.65
CA LEU A 204 13.67 19.35 11.66
C LEU A 204 15.17 19.08 11.88
N LYS A 205 16.08 20.01 11.55
CA LYS A 205 17.52 19.90 11.83
C LYS A 205 17.85 19.81 13.32
N LYS A 206 16.97 20.25 14.20
CA LYS A 206 17.21 20.23 15.65
C LYS A 206 17.41 18.78 16.13
N PRO A 207 18.51 18.46 16.84
CA PRO A 207 18.79 17.08 17.27
C PRO A 207 17.65 16.43 18.05
N GLU A 208 16.97 17.21 18.88
CA GLU A 208 15.81 16.79 19.67
C GLU A 208 14.66 16.36 18.76
N ARG A 209 14.45 17.10 17.64
CA ARG A 209 13.39 16.78 16.68
C ARG A 209 13.73 15.54 15.88
N VAL A 210 14.96 15.39 15.42
CA VAL A 210 15.46 14.16 14.77
C VAL A 210 15.25 12.96 15.67
N ASN A 211 15.62 13.06 16.94
CA ASN A 211 15.46 11.97 17.92
C ASN A 211 13.98 11.63 18.15
N SER A 212 13.11 12.63 18.25
CA SER A 212 11.66 12.44 18.37
C SER A 212 11.09 11.66 17.18
N ILE A 213 11.46 12.04 15.94
CA ILE A 213 11.01 11.36 14.72
C ILE A 213 11.51 9.91 14.68
N LYS A 214 12.77 9.66 15.03
CA LYS A 214 13.34 8.31 15.12
C LYS A 214 12.61 7.45 16.17
N LYS A 215 12.29 8.04 17.33
CA LYS A 215 11.52 7.37 18.40
C LYS A 215 10.11 6.99 17.93
N GLU A 216 9.39 7.93 17.32
CA GLU A 216 8.05 7.68 16.77
C GLU A 216 8.07 6.57 15.71
N HIS A 217 9.04 6.62 14.79
CA HIS A 217 9.22 5.60 13.76
C HIS A 217 9.52 4.23 14.37
N TYR A 218 10.46 4.14 15.31
CA TYR A 218 10.80 2.88 16.00
C TYR A 218 9.59 2.27 16.70
N LEU A 219 8.83 3.05 17.44
CA LEU A 219 7.64 2.60 18.16
C LEU A 219 6.54 2.13 17.18
N ARG A 220 6.37 2.83 16.05
CA ARG A 220 5.41 2.45 15.00
C ARG A 220 5.79 1.09 14.38
N MET A 221 7.04 0.91 13.99
CA MET A 221 7.52 -0.34 13.39
C MET A 221 7.37 -1.52 14.34
N ASN A 222 7.65 -1.32 15.62
CA ASN A 222 7.49 -2.39 16.62
C ASN A 222 6.02 -2.73 16.91
N ARG A 223 5.09 -1.79 16.81
CA ARG A 223 3.65 -2.08 16.89
C ARG A 223 3.19 -2.89 15.69
N LYS A 224 3.64 -2.55 14.49
CA LYS A 224 3.37 -3.31 13.26
C LYS A 224 3.87 -4.74 13.37
N ASN A 225 5.12 -4.95 13.77
CA ASN A 225 5.71 -6.28 13.93
C ASN A 225 4.97 -7.15 14.97
N LYS A 226 4.36 -6.55 15.99
CA LYS A 226 3.50 -7.29 16.94
C LYS A 226 2.15 -7.69 16.35
N ASN A 227 1.61 -6.87 15.43
CA ASN A 227 0.34 -7.10 14.77
C ASN A 227 0.46 -7.90 13.46
N SER A 228 1.66 -7.94 12.84
CA SER A 228 1.93 -8.59 11.54
C SER A 228 2.11 -10.12 11.61
N ARG A 229 1.69 -10.77 12.69
CA ARG A 229 1.45 -12.22 12.68
C ARG A 229 0.29 -12.65 11.76
N THR A 230 -0.37 -11.70 11.12
CA THR A 230 -1.35 -11.89 10.06
C THR A 230 -0.85 -11.16 8.82
N GLY A 231 -0.32 -11.90 7.85
CA GLY A 231 0.26 -11.50 6.56
C GLY A 231 -0.23 -10.19 5.92
N GLN A 232 0.19 -9.06 6.42
CA GLN A 232 -0.06 -7.77 5.79
C GLN A 232 0.90 -7.61 4.59
N SER A 233 0.31 -7.33 3.43
CA SER A 233 1.02 -7.01 2.19
C SER A 233 1.80 -5.70 2.35
N TRP A 234 2.98 -5.59 1.71
CA TRP A 234 3.74 -4.34 1.59
C TRP A 234 2.91 -3.15 1.04
N GLN A 235 1.80 -3.44 0.35
CA GLN A 235 0.84 -2.43 -0.11
C GLN A 235 0.12 -1.75 1.05
N ASP A 236 -0.16 -2.47 2.13
CA ASP A 236 -0.72 -1.89 3.36
C ASP A 236 0.33 -1.04 4.08
N GLU A 237 1.62 -1.37 3.96
CA GLU A 237 2.72 -0.55 4.50
C GLU A 237 2.86 0.77 3.76
N ILE A 238 2.68 0.79 2.43
CA ILE A 238 2.70 2.02 1.63
C ILE A 238 1.45 2.87 1.87
N LEU A 239 0.26 2.26 1.95
CA LEU A 239 -0.99 2.98 2.19
C LEU A 239 -1.07 3.57 3.61
N ASP A 240 -0.59 2.84 4.62
CA ASP A 240 -0.45 3.37 5.98
C ASP A 240 0.62 4.47 6.08
N ALA A 241 1.63 4.41 5.21
CA ALA A 241 2.65 5.44 5.10
C ALA A 241 2.12 6.75 4.46
N GLU A 242 1.06 6.67 3.65
CA GLU A 242 0.40 7.84 3.05
C GLU A 242 -0.42 8.65 4.07
N GLY A 243 -0.91 8.02 5.14
CA GLY A 243 -1.67 8.68 6.19
C GLY A 243 -0.89 9.69 7.02
N ASP A 244 0.44 9.60 7.04
CA ASP A 244 1.30 10.50 7.84
C ASP A 244 1.84 11.71 7.04
N GLY A 245 1.59 11.78 5.75
CA GLY A 245 2.21 12.76 4.83
C GLY A 245 1.39 13.98 4.46
N CYS A 246 0.09 14.00 4.67
CA CYS A 246 -0.76 15.16 4.39
C CYS A 246 -2.05 15.09 5.22
N ALA A 247 -2.00 15.57 6.43
CA ALA A 247 -3.16 16.00 7.18
C ALA A 247 -3.08 17.53 7.31
N SER A 248 -3.67 18.23 6.38
CA SER A 248 -4.43 19.48 6.51
C SER A 248 -4.56 20.16 5.16
#